data_9c18af2edd4cea507a40c38ed791ec30
#
_entry.id   9c18af2edd4cea507a40c38ed791ec30
#
_cell.length_a   1.000
_cell.length_b   1.000
_cell.length_c   1.000
_cell.angle_alpha   90.00
_cell.angle_beta   90.00
_cell.angle_gamma   90.00
#
_symmetry.space_group_name_H-M   'P 1'
#
loop_
_entity.id
_entity.type
_entity.pdbx_description
1 polymer ?
#
loop_
_entity_poly.entity_id
_entity_poly.type
_entity_poly.pdbx_seq_one_letter_code
_entity_poly.pdbx_strand_id
1 'polypeptide(L)'
;RRPPRSTLSSSSAASDVYKRQWLNWGKSKELVHVTYNGMSFDEELFRRQFYWNLIDPYLTTNRNGSSRIDLMVILFIIANFYQEKINIPKDEDGNIRYKLGMVAEANGISSLNAHDAVVDCYLMINLVRLINKVAPEVWQSAIQASSKKGLISMLNEGPFSMFAEIVKGQCFNYPVYPCAQNQKKPNELLLVDLYFDPNELFEMSYSELKGQFGKSGAFRKIAINKTQPLMNASAISNADSFLDLSIEELTKRAEQIKGNEDFKNNLSQILEDDDKTWPEKTIVEQKIYDGFSSDADKLWMERFEISTWDEKVKLVNGFEDERYRELAERIICYQKPEFANEEMLENFNNLVRSRLYSKGPWSNPGETLDQAIHNVEIALKESEDDEKKEIYKKLLEHYKSKTVQFSQS
;
A
#
# COMPACT_ATOMS: atom_id res chain seq x y z
N ARG A 1 -2.63 0.64 29.10
CA ARG A 1 -1.53 1.59 29.46
C ARG A 1 -0.89 2.02 28.14
N ARG A 2 -0.97 3.31 27.80
CA ARG A 2 -0.18 3.84 26.66
C ARG A 2 1.29 3.59 26.99
N PRO A 3 2.12 3.12 26.03
CA PRO A 3 3.55 3.03 26.26
C PRO A 3 4.08 4.41 26.65
N PRO A 4 5.07 4.51 27.54
CA PRO A 4 5.62 5.79 27.95
C PRO A 4 6.10 6.54 26.72
N ARG A 5 5.74 7.82 26.60
CA ARG A 5 6.24 8.71 25.54
C ARG A 5 7.74 8.73 25.62
N SER A 6 8.35 8.03 24.69
CA SER A 6 9.79 8.00 24.55
C SER A 6 10.28 9.38 24.09
N THR A 7 11.34 9.88 24.71
CA THR A 7 12.13 10.99 24.17
C THR A 7 12.59 10.63 22.74
N LEU A 8 12.91 11.59 21.90
CA LEU A 8 13.37 11.35 20.52
C LEU A 8 14.46 10.27 20.40
N SER A 9 15.35 10.15 21.42
CA SER A 9 16.37 9.10 21.49
C SER A 9 15.82 7.69 21.75
N SER A 10 14.70 7.55 22.46
CA SER A 10 14.07 6.25 22.71
C SER A 10 13.14 5.84 21.57
N SER A 11 12.62 6.77 20.76
CA SER A 11 11.89 6.45 19.53
C SER A 11 12.82 5.91 18.44
N SER A 12 14.04 6.38 18.34
CA SER A 12 15.04 5.82 17.43
C SER A 12 15.45 4.40 17.83
N ALA A 13 15.67 4.13 19.11
CA ALA A 13 16.01 2.80 19.62
C ALA A 13 14.86 1.79 19.42
N ALA A 14 13.60 2.19 19.65
CA ALA A 14 12.44 1.35 19.37
C ALA A 14 12.27 1.10 17.85
N SER A 15 12.46 2.12 17.03
CA SER A 15 12.48 2.02 15.56
C SER A 15 13.56 1.03 15.10
N ASP A 16 14.75 1.06 15.68
CA ASP A 16 15.85 0.15 15.34
C ASP A 16 15.55 -1.31 15.73
N VAL A 17 14.82 -1.56 16.82
CA VAL A 17 14.39 -2.91 17.20
C VAL A 17 13.40 -3.46 16.20
N TYR A 18 12.36 -2.70 15.85
CA TYR A 18 11.37 -3.10 14.84
C TYR A 18 12.01 -3.29 13.46
N LYS A 19 12.90 -2.40 13.07
CA LYS A 19 13.68 -2.49 11.85
C LYS A 19 14.46 -3.80 11.77
N ARG A 20 15.19 -4.17 12.83
CA ARG A 20 15.95 -5.44 12.89
C ARG A 20 15.06 -6.67 12.85
N GLN A 21 13.92 -6.66 13.52
CA GLN A 21 12.96 -7.75 13.45
C GLN A 21 12.42 -7.91 12.04
N TRP A 22 12.02 -6.83 11.40
CA TRP A 22 11.52 -6.83 10.03
C TRP A 22 12.58 -7.30 9.02
N LEU A 23 13.83 -6.85 9.18
CA LEU A 23 14.96 -7.32 8.36
C LEU A 23 15.24 -8.81 8.56
N ASN A 24 15.14 -9.32 9.78
CA ASN A 24 15.30 -10.75 10.05
C ASN A 24 14.19 -11.58 9.42
N TRP A 25 12.95 -11.10 9.43
CA TRP A 25 11.84 -11.76 8.72
C TRP A 25 12.04 -11.72 7.21
N GLY A 26 12.51 -10.61 6.66
CA GLY A 26 12.83 -10.49 5.24
C GLY A 26 13.90 -11.47 4.73
N LYS A 27 14.73 -12.00 5.63
CA LYS A 27 15.69 -13.10 5.32
C LYS A 27 15.03 -14.46 5.29
N SER A 28 13.84 -14.64 5.88
CA SER A 28 13.08 -15.88 5.83
C SER A 28 12.52 -16.09 4.43
N LYS A 29 12.38 -17.36 4.03
CA LYS A 29 11.83 -17.72 2.73
C LYS A 29 10.36 -18.07 2.84
N GLU A 30 9.61 -17.78 1.78
CA GLU A 30 8.23 -18.26 1.59
C GLU A 30 7.24 -17.81 2.68
N LEU A 31 7.43 -16.60 3.23
CA LEU A 31 6.47 -16.02 4.17
C LEU A 31 5.28 -15.40 3.42
N VAL A 32 4.10 -15.57 3.98
CA VAL A 32 2.91 -14.82 3.56
C VAL A 32 2.62 -13.75 4.60
N HIS A 33 2.84 -12.49 4.23
CA HIS A 33 2.53 -11.34 5.08
C HIS A 33 1.05 -11.02 4.98
N VAL A 34 0.33 -11.11 6.09
CA VAL A 34 -1.11 -10.78 6.14
C VAL A 34 -1.29 -9.43 6.82
N THR A 35 -1.99 -8.52 6.15
CA THR A 35 -2.31 -7.19 6.66
C THR A 35 -3.82 -6.95 6.57
N TYR A 36 -4.28 -5.83 7.13
CA TYR A 36 -5.65 -5.36 7.00
C TYR A 36 -5.66 -3.93 6.46
N ASN A 37 -6.01 -3.75 5.20
CA ASN A 37 -5.82 -2.51 4.43
C ASN A 37 -4.35 -2.05 4.35
N GLY A 38 -3.42 -2.96 4.66
CA GLY A 38 -2.01 -2.65 4.82
C GLY A 38 -1.30 -2.37 3.51
N MET A 39 -1.75 -2.95 2.39
CA MET A 39 -1.14 -2.69 1.08
C MET A 39 -1.30 -1.23 0.62
N SER A 40 -2.31 -0.54 1.13
CA SER A 40 -2.56 0.86 0.81
C SER A 40 -2.02 1.83 1.86
N PHE A 41 -1.68 1.35 3.06
CA PHE A 41 -1.24 2.19 4.17
C PHE A 41 0.06 1.71 4.83
N ASP A 42 0.04 0.61 5.57
CA ASP A 42 1.19 0.17 6.38
C ASP A 42 2.42 -0.17 5.54
N GLU A 43 2.23 -0.91 4.44
CA GLU A 43 3.33 -1.30 3.57
C GLU A 43 3.95 -0.09 2.86
N GLU A 44 3.14 0.86 2.42
CA GLU A 44 3.62 2.08 1.80
C GLU A 44 4.41 2.93 2.80
N LEU A 45 3.94 3.02 4.04
CA LEU A 45 4.63 3.71 5.12
C LEU A 45 5.99 3.04 5.41
N PHE A 46 6.02 1.71 5.54
CA PHE A 46 7.27 0.96 5.77
C PHE A 46 8.25 1.11 4.61
N ARG A 47 7.78 1.02 3.36
CA ARG A 47 8.64 1.21 2.18
C ARG A 47 9.30 2.58 2.19
N ARG A 48 8.56 3.63 2.50
CA ARG A 48 9.11 4.99 2.61
C ARG A 48 10.10 5.10 3.76
N GLN A 49 9.80 4.54 4.91
CA GLN A 49 10.72 4.53 6.04
C GLN A 49 12.01 3.77 5.72
N PHE A 50 11.94 2.64 5.01
CA PHE A 50 13.12 1.93 4.57
C PHE A 50 13.94 2.75 3.58
N TYR A 51 13.31 3.29 2.56
CA TYR A 51 13.95 4.14 1.57
C TYR A 51 14.67 5.34 2.23
N TRP A 52 14.00 6.07 3.12
CA TRP A 52 14.58 7.22 3.82
C TRP A 52 15.74 6.85 4.75
N ASN A 53 15.81 5.60 5.18
CA ASN A 53 16.87 5.09 6.07
C ASN A 53 17.88 4.21 5.33
N LEU A 54 17.95 4.28 4.00
CA LEU A 54 18.88 3.50 3.17
C LEU A 54 18.76 1.99 3.40
N ILE A 55 17.53 1.50 3.41
CA ILE A 55 17.19 0.08 3.38
C ILE A 55 16.41 -0.18 2.11
N ASP A 56 16.69 -1.30 1.44
CA ASP A 56 15.91 -1.68 0.27
C ASP A 56 14.40 -1.74 0.60
N PRO A 57 13.57 -0.90 -0.04
CA PRO A 57 12.14 -0.81 0.26
C PRO A 57 11.37 -2.11 0.03
N TYR A 58 11.92 -3.03 -0.77
CA TYR A 58 11.27 -4.26 -1.17
C TYR A 58 11.80 -5.51 -0.45
N LEU A 59 12.70 -5.33 0.51
CA LEU A 59 13.42 -6.42 1.17
C LEU A 59 12.51 -7.46 1.81
N THR A 60 11.38 -7.07 2.38
CA THR A 60 10.57 -7.93 3.24
C THR A 60 9.42 -8.62 2.54
N THR A 61 8.71 -7.92 1.69
CA THR A 61 7.41 -8.40 1.18
C THR A 61 7.46 -9.01 -0.21
N ASN A 62 8.54 -8.77 -0.97
CA ASN A 62 8.61 -9.13 -2.39
C ASN A 62 9.85 -9.95 -2.75
N ARG A 63 10.63 -10.40 -1.76
CA ARG A 63 11.86 -11.18 -1.95
C ARG A 63 11.78 -12.55 -1.32
N ASN A 64 12.68 -13.44 -1.71
CA ASN A 64 12.86 -14.78 -1.14
C ASN A 64 11.60 -15.67 -1.20
N GLY A 65 10.75 -15.51 -2.22
CA GLY A 65 9.49 -16.24 -2.34
C GLY A 65 8.37 -15.74 -1.41
N SER A 66 8.60 -14.67 -0.65
CA SER A 66 7.58 -14.08 0.21
C SER A 66 6.46 -13.42 -0.60
N SER A 67 5.25 -13.49 -0.07
CA SER A 67 4.03 -12.99 -0.69
C SER A 67 3.16 -12.24 0.32
N ARG A 68 2.02 -11.69 -0.12
CA ARG A 68 1.20 -10.79 0.69
C ARG A 68 -0.28 -11.04 0.50
N ILE A 69 -1.04 -10.89 1.58
CA ILE A 69 -2.50 -10.89 1.56
C ILE A 69 -3.00 -9.68 2.32
N ASP A 70 -3.91 -8.92 1.71
CA ASP A 70 -4.70 -7.90 2.40
C ASP A 70 -6.06 -8.51 2.76
N LEU A 71 -6.26 -8.76 4.04
CA LEU A 71 -7.44 -9.45 4.54
C LEU A 71 -8.73 -8.64 4.32
N MET A 72 -8.64 -7.29 4.31
CA MET A 72 -9.80 -6.46 4.01
C MET A 72 -10.31 -6.70 2.58
N VAL A 73 -9.40 -6.90 1.62
CA VAL A 73 -9.78 -7.22 0.22
C VAL A 73 -10.46 -8.59 0.12
N ILE A 74 -10.03 -9.56 0.94
CA ILE A 74 -10.69 -10.89 1.00
C ILE A 74 -12.12 -10.77 1.54
N LEU A 75 -12.40 -9.81 2.42
CA LEU A 75 -13.77 -9.57 2.89
C LEU A 75 -14.71 -9.09 1.77
N PHE A 76 -14.21 -8.56 0.65
CA PHE A 76 -15.07 -8.24 -0.50
C PHE A 76 -15.62 -9.52 -1.13
N ILE A 77 -14.81 -10.57 -1.21
CA ILE A 77 -15.26 -11.90 -1.64
C ILE A 77 -16.31 -12.45 -0.68
N ILE A 78 -16.06 -12.36 0.62
CA ILE A 78 -16.98 -12.80 1.67
C ILE A 78 -18.31 -12.05 1.57
N ALA A 79 -18.28 -10.74 1.45
CA ALA A 79 -19.46 -9.88 1.38
C ALA A 79 -20.30 -10.14 0.11
N ASN A 80 -19.69 -10.62 -0.97
CA ASN A 80 -20.40 -10.94 -2.20
C ASN A 80 -20.93 -12.39 -2.21
N PHE A 81 -20.13 -13.37 -1.78
CA PHE A 81 -20.44 -14.78 -2.04
C PHE A 81 -20.67 -15.64 -0.79
N TYR A 82 -20.39 -15.14 0.42
CA TYR A 82 -20.42 -15.95 1.65
C TYR A 82 -21.08 -15.23 2.83
N GLN A 83 -22.06 -14.34 2.57
CA GLN A 83 -22.74 -13.56 3.62
C GLN A 83 -23.45 -14.44 4.65
N GLU A 84 -23.95 -15.61 4.26
CA GLU A 84 -24.62 -16.56 5.14
C GLU A 84 -23.66 -17.30 6.10
N LYS A 85 -22.35 -17.30 5.78
CA LYS A 85 -21.32 -17.98 6.58
C LYS A 85 -20.55 -17.03 7.50
N ILE A 86 -20.34 -15.79 7.05
CA ILE A 86 -19.60 -14.76 7.79
C ILE A 86 -20.38 -13.46 7.70
N ASN A 87 -20.71 -12.93 8.87
CA ASN A 87 -21.46 -11.69 8.96
C ASN A 87 -20.55 -10.47 8.68
N ILE A 88 -20.87 -9.74 7.63
CA ILE A 88 -20.24 -8.45 7.32
C ILE A 88 -21.22 -7.35 7.72
N PRO A 89 -20.89 -6.51 8.73
CA PRO A 89 -21.82 -5.52 9.25
C PRO A 89 -22.15 -4.45 8.23
N LYS A 90 -23.39 -3.92 8.34
CA LYS A 90 -23.88 -2.78 7.54
C LYS A 90 -24.24 -1.64 8.50
N ASP A 91 -24.17 -0.42 7.99
CA ASP A 91 -24.66 0.76 8.72
C ASP A 91 -26.20 0.90 8.58
N GLU A 92 -26.74 1.96 9.17
CA GLU A 92 -28.17 2.28 9.13
C GLU A 92 -28.71 2.51 7.71
N ASP A 93 -27.83 2.94 6.78
CA ASP A 93 -28.14 3.15 5.38
C ASP A 93 -27.98 1.86 4.54
N GLY A 94 -27.60 0.75 5.17
CA GLY A 94 -27.38 -0.55 4.53
C GLY A 94 -26.01 -0.68 3.83
N ASN A 95 -25.10 0.27 4.00
CA ASN A 95 -23.76 0.21 3.43
C ASN A 95 -22.84 -0.72 4.22
N ILE A 96 -22.08 -1.54 3.52
CA ILE A 96 -21.13 -2.47 4.12
C ILE A 96 -20.03 -1.74 4.88
N ARG A 97 -19.72 -2.22 6.09
CA ARG A 97 -18.66 -1.72 6.97
C ARG A 97 -17.66 -2.83 7.28
N TYR A 98 -16.44 -2.68 6.80
CA TYR A 98 -15.35 -3.65 7.00
C TYR A 98 -14.23 -3.12 7.89
N LYS A 99 -14.56 -2.29 8.91
CA LYS A 99 -13.59 -2.02 9.98
C LYS A 99 -13.34 -3.30 10.76
N LEU A 100 -12.06 -3.65 10.97
CA LEU A 100 -11.65 -4.92 11.58
C LEU A 100 -12.41 -5.25 12.87
N GLY A 101 -12.50 -4.29 13.82
CA GLY A 101 -13.23 -4.48 15.07
C GLY A 101 -14.72 -4.78 14.87
N MET A 102 -15.39 -4.08 13.93
CA MET A 102 -16.82 -4.29 13.65
C MET A 102 -17.07 -5.67 13.04
N VAL A 103 -16.23 -6.10 12.09
CA VAL A 103 -16.33 -7.44 11.48
C VAL A 103 -16.06 -8.52 12.52
N ALA A 104 -15.07 -8.33 13.39
CA ALA A 104 -14.75 -9.25 14.47
C ALA A 104 -15.95 -9.42 15.42
N GLU A 105 -16.51 -8.33 15.93
CA GLU A 105 -17.68 -8.34 16.83
C GLU A 105 -18.91 -9.00 16.19
N ALA A 106 -19.20 -8.67 14.93
CA ALA A 106 -20.32 -9.25 14.19
C ALA A 106 -20.23 -10.78 14.06
N ASN A 107 -19.02 -11.34 14.25
CA ASN A 107 -18.74 -12.80 14.20
C ASN A 107 -18.36 -13.39 15.57
N GLY A 108 -18.68 -12.70 16.67
CA GLY A 108 -18.47 -13.20 18.04
C GLY A 108 -16.98 -13.20 18.47
N ILE A 109 -16.11 -12.49 17.78
CA ILE A 109 -14.71 -12.28 18.16
C ILE A 109 -14.64 -10.98 18.98
N SER A 110 -14.23 -11.07 20.25
CA SER A 110 -14.16 -9.90 21.14
C SER A 110 -13.17 -8.86 20.62
N SER A 111 -13.63 -7.64 20.42
CA SER A 111 -12.85 -6.47 19.98
C SER A 111 -12.45 -5.53 21.12
N LEU A 112 -12.52 -6.00 22.37
CA LEU A 112 -12.13 -5.20 23.54
C LEU A 112 -10.68 -4.71 23.38
N ASN A 113 -10.48 -3.38 23.45
CA ASN A 113 -9.24 -2.69 23.15
C ASN A 113 -8.79 -2.75 21.66
N ALA A 114 -9.72 -2.90 20.71
CA ALA A 114 -9.43 -2.64 19.29
C ALA A 114 -8.71 -1.28 19.17
N HIS A 115 -7.80 -1.16 18.17
CA HIS A 115 -6.81 -0.08 17.98
C HIS A 115 -5.54 -0.18 18.84
N ASP A 116 -5.37 -1.22 19.65
CA ASP A 116 -4.06 -1.68 20.08
C ASP A 116 -3.48 -2.60 19.00
N ALA A 117 -2.28 -2.34 18.53
CA ALA A 117 -1.67 -3.06 17.40
C ALA A 117 -1.59 -4.59 17.62
N VAL A 118 -1.36 -5.02 18.87
CA VAL A 118 -1.30 -6.45 19.20
C VAL A 118 -2.69 -7.06 19.19
N VAL A 119 -3.70 -6.34 19.69
CA VAL A 119 -5.09 -6.78 19.66
C VAL A 119 -5.57 -6.90 18.22
N ASP A 120 -5.28 -5.93 17.37
CA ASP A 120 -5.63 -5.97 15.94
C ASP A 120 -5.00 -7.18 15.23
N CYS A 121 -3.76 -7.57 15.56
CA CYS A 121 -3.16 -8.82 15.07
C CYS A 121 -3.94 -10.06 15.52
N TYR A 122 -4.39 -10.13 16.78
CA TYR A 122 -5.22 -11.25 17.26
C TYR A 122 -6.59 -11.28 16.59
N LEU A 123 -7.21 -10.14 16.34
CA LEU A 123 -8.46 -10.05 15.59
C LEU A 123 -8.30 -10.62 14.17
N MET A 124 -7.24 -10.24 13.46
CA MET A 124 -6.93 -10.78 12.13
C MET A 124 -6.72 -12.29 12.16
N ILE A 125 -5.93 -12.82 13.11
CA ILE A 125 -5.68 -14.26 13.26
C ILE A 125 -6.99 -15.02 13.47
N ASN A 126 -7.86 -14.53 14.36
CA ASN A 126 -9.13 -15.19 14.65
C ASN A 126 -10.10 -15.09 13.46
N LEU A 127 -10.11 -13.98 12.74
CA LEU A 127 -10.91 -13.83 11.51
C LEU A 127 -10.44 -14.78 10.40
N VAL A 128 -9.12 -14.91 10.19
CA VAL A 128 -8.55 -15.89 9.24
C VAL A 128 -8.91 -17.32 9.64
N ARG A 129 -8.83 -17.66 10.93
CA ARG A 129 -9.25 -18.98 11.44
C ARG A 129 -10.73 -19.26 11.17
N LEU A 130 -11.58 -18.26 11.37
CA LEU A 130 -13.00 -18.36 11.04
C LEU A 130 -13.21 -18.58 9.54
N ILE A 131 -12.61 -17.75 8.68
CA ILE A 131 -12.69 -17.89 7.22
C ILE A 131 -12.25 -19.29 6.78
N ASN A 132 -11.09 -19.73 7.24
CA ASN A 132 -10.58 -21.05 6.90
C ASN A 132 -11.44 -22.23 7.40
N LYS A 133 -12.22 -22.02 8.46
CA LYS A 133 -13.17 -23.02 8.99
C LYS A 133 -14.47 -23.10 8.17
N VAL A 134 -15.04 -21.96 7.78
CA VAL A 134 -16.41 -21.91 7.21
C VAL A 134 -16.43 -21.70 5.70
N ALA A 135 -15.35 -21.16 5.12
CA ALA A 135 -15.15 -20.93 3.69
C ALA A 135 -13.67 -21.19 3.30
N PRO A 136 -13.16 -22.44 3.49
CA PRO A 136 -11.75 -22.76 3.26
C PRO A 136 -11.29 -22.47 1.83
N GLU A 137 -12.19 -22.58 0.84
CA GLU A 137 -11.93 -22.25 -0.55
C GLU A 137 -11.53 -20.78 -0.76
N VAL A 138 -12.08 -19.86 0.03
CA VAL A 138 -11.70 -18.43 -0.01
C VAL A 138 -10.26 -18.25 0.47
N TRP A 139 -9.91 -18.90 1.59
CA TRP A 139 -8.57 -18.78 2.14
C TRP A 139 -7.52 -19.46 1.24
N GLN A 140 -7.84 -20.61 0.67
CA GLN A 140 -6.98 -21.32 -0.30
C GLN A 140 -6.75 -20.47 -1.55
N SER A 141 -7.81 -19.86 -2.10
CA SER A 141 -7.69 -18.94 -3.23
C SER A 141 -6.84 -17.71 -2.88
N ALA A 142 -6.99 -17.15 -1.68
CA ALA A 142 -6.17 -16.03 -1.21
C ALA A 142 -4.68 -16.41 -1.10
N ILE A 143 -4.36 -17.58 -0.58
CA ILE A 143 -2.98 -18.09 -0.53
C ILE A 143 -2.42 -18.31 -1.94
N GLN A 144 -3.15 -18.94 -2.84
CA GLN A 144 -2.73 -19.13 -4.23
C GLN A 144 -2.47 -17.79 -4.90
N ALA A 145 -3.40 -16.84 -4.79
CA ALA A 145 -3.30 -15.51 -5.40
C ALA A 145 -2.38 -14.53 -4.66
N SER A 146 -1.75 -14.93 -3.54
CA SER A 146 -0.89 -14.03 -2.75
C SER A 146 0.38 -13.61 -3.47
N SER A 147 0.84 -14.38 -4.46
CA SER A 147 1.97 -14.10 -5.32
C SER A 147 1.51 -13.79 -6.76
N LYS A 148 2.32 -12.99 -7.47
CA LYS A 148 2.07 -12.68 -8.89
C LYS A 148 1.90 -13.94 -9.74
N LYS A 149 2.79 -14.94 -9.56
CA LYS A 149 2.72 -16.20 -10.30
C LYS A 149 1.44 -16.98 -9.98
N GLY A 150 1.08 -17.05 -8.71
CA GLY A 150 -0.11 -17.77 -8.27
C GLY A 150 -1.41 -17.11 -8.74
N LEU A 151 -1.47 -15.76 -8.73
CA LEU A 151 -2.63 -15.03 -9.27
C LEU A 151 -2.81 -15.27 -10.77
N ILE A 152 -1.72 -15.19 -11.55
CA ILE A 152 -1.77 -15.48 -13.00
C ILE A 152 -2.19 -16.95 -13.24
N SER A 153 -1.64 -17.90 -12.46
CA SER A 153 -2.06 -19.32 -12.56
C SER A 153 -3.55 -19.46 -12.28
N MET A 154 -4.05 -18.87 -11.20
CA MET A 154 -5.48 -18.92 -10.86
C MET A 154 -6.38 -18.35 -11.97
N LEU A 155 -6.00 -17.24 -12.59
CA LEU A 155 -6.76 -16.62 -13.69
C LEU A 155 -6.80 -17.50 -14.96
N ASN A 156 -5.84 -18.41 -15.14
CA ASN A 156 -5.73 -19.29 -16.30
C ASN A 156 -6.24 -20.72 -16.06
N GLU A 157 -6.50 -21.11 -14.80
CA GLU A 157 -6.90 -22.50 -14.44
C GLU A 157 -8.37 -22.81 -14.71
N GLY A 158 -9.23 -21.82 -14.80
CA GLY A 158 -10.66 -22.04 -14.99
C GLY A 158 -11.20 -21.36 -16.25
N PRO A 159 -12.47 -21.59 -16.55
CA PRO A 159 -13.11 -20.95 -17.71
C PRO A 159 -13.15 -19.42 -17.53
N PHE A 160 -13.39 -18.93 -16.31
CA PHE A 160 -13.37 -17.52 -15.92
C PHE A 160 -13.23 -17.39 -14.40
N SER A 161 -12.99 -16.18 -13.92
CA SER A 161 -12.95 -15.83 -12.50
C SER A 161 -14.09 -14.88 -12.14
N MET A 162 -14.49 -14.89 -10.86
CA MET A 162 -15.40 -13.91 -10.29
C MET A 162 -14.60 -12.80 -9.60
N PHE A 163 -14.87 -11.57 -9.99
CA PHE A 163 -14.31 -10.36 -9.37
C PHE A 163 -15.37 -9.73 -8.46
N ALA A 164 -15.03 -9.54 -7.19
CA ALA A 164 -15.89 -8.93 -6.19
C ALA A 164 -15.49 -7.48 -5.92
N GLU A 165 -16.41 -6.55 -6.04
CA GLU A 165 -16.15 -5.13 -5.82
C GLU A 165 -17.14 -4.55 -4.80
N ILE A 166 -16.66 -3.61 -3.97
CA ILE A 166 -17.52 -2.81 -3.09
C ILE A 166 -17.40 -1.35 -3.50
N VAL A 167 -18.49 -0.80 -3.99
CA VAL A 167 -18.57 0.60 -4.41
C VAL A 167 -19.64 1.30 -3.59
N LYS A 168 -19.25 2.35 -2.87
CA LYS A 168 -20.12 3.14 -1.99
C LYS A 168 -20.97 2.26 -1.03
N GLY A 169 -20.32 1.22 -0.49
CA GLY A 169 -20.96 0.31 0.46
C GLY A 169 -21.87 -0.77 -0.16
N GLN A 170 -21.99 -0.82 -1.48
CA GLN A 170 -22.78 -1.83 -2.20
C GLN A 170 -21.87 -2.89 -2.81
N CYS A 171 -22.32 -4.15 -2.81
CA CYS A 171 -21.63 -5.28 -3.43
C CYS A 171 -21.90 -5.35 -4.92
N PHE A 172 -20.83 -5.58 -5.68
CA PHE A 172 -20.92 -5.91 -7.11
C PHE A 172 -20.03 -7.11 -7.39
N ASN A 173 -20.45 -7.97 -8.32
CA ASN A 173 -19.65 -9.08 -8.77
C ASN A 173 -19.72 -9.17 -10.31
N TYR A 174 -18.60 -9.59 -10.89
CA TYR A 174 -18.45 -9.66 -12.34
C TYR A 174 -17.76 -10.97 -12.71
N PRO A 175 -18.29 -11.75 -13.68
CA PRO A 175 -17.51 -12.81 -14.31
C PRO A 175 -16.46 -12.17 -15.22
N VAL A 176 -15.19 -12.46 -14.98
CA VAL A 176 -14.09 -11.77 -15.68
C VAL A 176 -13.08 -12.75 -16.28
N TYR A 177 -12.46 -12.31 -17.38
CA TYR A 177 -11.38 -13.03 -18.03
C TYR A 177 -10.19 -12.11 -18.32
N PRO A 178 -8.92 -12.56 -18.19
CA PRO A 178 -7.75 -11.75 -18.52
C PRO A 178 -7.65 -11.52 -20.04
N CYS A 179 -7.57 -10.27 -20.48
CA CYS A 179 -7.59 -9.93 -21.90
C CYS A 179 -6.36 -9.17 -22.40
N ALA A 180 -5.66 -8.44 -21.55
CA ALA A 180 -4.44 -7.73 -21.95
C ALA A 180 -3.51 -7.46 -20.76
N GLN A 181 -2.21 -7.30 -21.04
CA GLN A 181 -1.21 -6.91 -20.07
C GLN A 181 -0.43 -5.70 -20.58
N ASN A 182 -0.17 -4.73 -19.72
CA ASN A 182 0.64 -3.57 -20.04
C ASN A 182 2.13 -3.98 -20.14
N GLN A 183 2.73 -3.86 -21.30
CA GLN A 183 4.14 -4.24 -21.50
C GLN A 183 5.11 -3.28 -20.81
N LYS A 184 4.78 -1.99 -20.73
CA LYS A 184 5.58 -0.99 -20.01
C LYS A 184 5.43 -1.11 -18.51
N LYS A 185 4.27 -1.59 -18.03
CA LYS A 185 3.95 -1.82 -16.60
C LYS A 185 3.51 -3.26 -16.37
N PRO A 186 4.43 -4.22 -16.30
CA PRO A 186 4.11 -5.66 -16.28
C PRO A 186 3.26 -6.13 -15.08
N ASN A 187 3.00 -5.24 -14.12
CA ASN A 187 2.09 -5.52 -13.01
C ASN A 187 0.64 -5.08 -13.28
N GLU A 188 0.37 -4.38 -14.38
CA GLU A 188 -0.98 -4.03 -14.79
C GLU A 188 -1.54 -5.09 -15.72
N LEU A 189 -2.67 -5.68 -15.34
CA LEU A 189 -3.43 -6.65 -16.13
C LEU A 189 -4.83 -6.08 -16.33
N LEU A 190 -5.37 -6.28 -17.53
CA LEU A 190 -6.73 -5.93 -17.87
C LEU A 190 -7.60 -7.19 -17.85
N LEU A 191 -8.72 -7.09 -17.16
CA LEU A 191 -9.77 -8.09 -17.16
C LEU A 191 -10.95 -7.53 -17.96
N VAL A 192 -11.60 -8.36 -18.76
CA VAL A 192 -12.86 -8.04 -19.41
C VAL A 192 -14.02 -8.63 -18.59
N ASP A 193 -15.05 -7.84 -18.40
CA ASP A 193 -16.31 -8.26 -17.81
C ASP A 193 -17.11 -9.04 -18.87
N LEU A 194 -17.38 -10.31 -18.64
CA LEU A 194 -18.01 -11.22 -19.57
C LEU A 194 -19.53 -11.01 -19.71
N TYR A 195 -20.11 -10.08 -18.96
CA TYR A 195 -21.49 -9.65 -19.23
C TYR A 195 -21.60 -8.82 -20.52
N PHE A 196 -20.50 -8.19 -20.96
CA PHE A 196 -20.42 -7.57 -22.27
C PHE A 196 -20.23 -8.63 -23.36
N ASP A 197 -20.95 -8.49 -24.49
CA ASP A 197 -20.79 -9.41 -25.61
C ASP A 197 -19.43 -9.21 -26.30
N PRO A 198 -18.58 -10.24 -26.40
CA PRO A 198 -17.31 -10.11 -27.09
C PRO A 198 -17.43 -9.67 -28.54
N ASN A 199 -18.47 -10.07 -29.25
CA ASN A 199 -18.64 -9.69 -30.65
C ASN A 199 -18.87 -8.18 -30.80
N GLU A 200 -19.62 -7.57 -29.89
CA GLU A 200 -19.80 -6.11 -29.86
C GLU A 200 -18.48 -5.41 -29.54
N LEU A 201 -17.67 -5.94 -28.58
CA LEU A 201 -16.37 -5.39 -28.25
C LEU A 201 -15.37 -5.50 -29.41
N PHE A 202 -15.41 -6.56 -30.21
CA PHE A 202 -14.52 -6.76 -31.35
C PHE A 202 -14.79 -5.78 -32.49
N GLU A 203 -16.00 -5.32 -32.66
CA GLU A 203 -16.37 -4.33 -33.66
C GLU A 203 -16.08 -2.88 -33.24
N MET A 204 -15.76 -2.64 -31.98
CA MET A 204 -15.46 -1.30 -31.46
C MET A 204 -14.16 -0.75 -32.04
N SER A 205 -14.17 0.52 -32.41
CA SER A 205 -12.97 1.28 -32.73
C SER A 205 -12.08 1.46 -31.51
N TYR A 206 -10.81 1.80 -31.73
CA TYR A 206 -9.86 2.12 -30.68
C TYR A 206 -10.39 3.14 -29.64
N SER A 207 -11.04 4.20 -30.12
CA SER A 207 -11.60 5.25 -29.24
C SER A 207 -12.77 4.74 -28.40
N GLU A 208 -13.63 3.90 -28.97
CA GLU A 208 -14.75 3.29 -28.26
C GLU A 208 -14.25 2.30 -27.20
N LEU A 209 -13.28 1.44 -27.55
CA LEU A 209 -12.65 0.53 -26.59
C LEU A 209 -12.00 1.29 -25.43
N LYS A 210 -11.29 2.39 -25.72
CA LYS A 210 -10.71 3.25 -24.69
C LYS A 210 -11.77 3.85 -23.77
N GLY A 211 -12.95 4.19 -24.29
CA GLY A 211 -14.09 4.67 -23.52
C GLY A 211 -14.67 3.61 -22.56
N GLN A 212 -14.41 2.32 -22.78
CA GLN A 212 -14.85 1.23 -21.92
C GLN A 212 -13.94 1.02 -20.67
N PHE A 213 -12.86 1.81 -20.54
CA PHE A 213 -12.01 1.78 -19.35
C PHE A 213 -12.64 2.62 -18.23
N GLY A 214 -13.07 1.98 -17.17
CA GLY A 214 -13.69 2.67 -16.03
C GLY A 214 -14.73 1.81 -15.31
N LYS A 215 -15.33 2.38 -14.28
CA LYS A 215 -16.22 1.63 -13.38
C LYS A 215 -17.50 1.10 -14.03
N SER A 216 -18.00 1.75 -15.06
CA SER A 216 -19.21 1.36 -15.79
C SER A 216 -18.92 0.70 -17.13
N GLY A 217 -17.66 0.57 -17.53
CA GLY A 217 -17.27 -0.03 -18.81
C GLY A 217 -16.95 -1.52 -18.71
N ALA A 218 -16.60 -2.11 -19.85
CA ALA A 218 -16.33 -3.53 -19.98
C ALA A 218 -15.01 -3.98 -19.33
N PHE A 219 -14.12 -3.07 -18.97
CA PHE A 219 -12.76 -3.43 -18.54
C PHE A 219 -12.46 -3.05 -17.11
N ARG A 220 -11.77 -3.97 -16.39
CA ARG A 220 -11.26 -3.79 -15.03
C ARG A 220 -9.74 -3.88 -15.03
N LYS A 221 -9.05 -2.79 -14.67
CA LYS A 221 -7.59 -2.75 -14.53
C LYS A 221 -7.21 -3.21 -13.13
N ILE A 222 -6.37 -4.23 -13.02
CA ILE A 222 -5.88 -4.76 -11.75
C ILE A 222 -4.36 -4.71 -11.67
N ALA A 223 -3.84 -4.68 -10.45
CA ALA A 223 -2.40 -4.77 -10.17
C ALA A 223 -2.07 -6.17 -9.65
N ILE A 224 -1.43 -7.01 -10.48
CA ILE A 224 -1.16 -8.42 -10.15
C ILE A 224 -0.11 -8.63 -9.03
N ASN A 225 0.49 -7.57 -8.54
CA ASN A 225 1.38 -7.56 -7.38
C ASN A 225 0.68 -7.10 -6.09
N LYS A 226 -0.65 -7.00 -6.10
CA LYS A 226 -1.49 -6.69 -4.93
C LYS A 226 -2.55 -7.78 -4.76
N THR A 227 -3.06 -7.93 -3.54
CA THR A 227 -4.26 -8.77 -3.32
C THR A 227 -5.41 -8.25 -4.16
N GLN A 228 -6.05 -9.15 -4.88
CA GLN A 228 -7.23 -8.84 -5.70
C GLN A 228 -8.44 -9.58 -5.13
N PRO A 229 -9.64 -9.00 -5.18
CA PRO A 229 -10.88 -9.63 -4.75
C PRO A 229 -11.39 -10.61 -5.85
N LEU A 230 -10.57 -11.61 -6.15
CA LEU A 230 -10.79 -12.57 -7.24
C LEU A 230 -10.80 -14.01 -6.71
N MET A 231 -11.71 -14.80 -7.25
CA MET A 231 -11.71 -16.27 -7.12
C MET A 231 -12.04 -16.91 -8.47
N ASN A 232 -11.47 -18.09 -8.72
CA ASN A 232 -11.94 -18.91 -9.83
C ASN A 232 -13.42 -19.25 -9.64
N ALA A 233 -14.23 -19.10 -10.67
CA ALA A 233 -15.67 -19.37 -10.59
C ALA A 233 -15.98 -20.79 -10.12
N SER A 234 -15.18 -21.79 -10.53
CA SER A 234 -15.34 -23.18 -10.13
C SER A 234 -15.03 -23.45 -8.65
N ALA A 235 -14.35 -22.54 -7.95
CA ALA A 235 -14.08 -22.63 -6.52
C ALA A 235 -15.21 -22.04 -5.65
N ILE A 236 -16.16 -21.31 -6.24
CA ILE A 236 -17.28 -20.71 -5.51
C ILE A 236 -18.44 -21.69 -5.47
N SER A 237 -18.88 -22.08 -4.27
CA SER A 237 -20.07 -22.91 -4.10
C SER A 237 -21.30 -22.19 -4.65
N ASN A 238 -22.06 -22.84 -5.52
CA ASN A 238 -23.24 -22.27 -6.19
C ASN A 238 -22.94 -20.97 -6.99
N ALA A 239 -21.80 -20.95 -7.71
CA ALA A 239 -21.40 -19.78 -8.50
C ALA A 239 -22.50 -19.29 -9.45
N ASP A 240 -23.23 -20.20 -10.06
CA ASP A 240 -24.38 -19.94 -10.95
C ASP A 240 -25.49 -19.10 -10.30
N SER A 241 -25.67 -19.17 -8.98
CA SER A 241 -26.67 -18.34 -8.28
C SER A 241 -26.29 -16.84 -8.22
N PHE A 242 -25.06 -16.49 -8.57
CA PHE A 242 -24.53 -15.12 -8.62
C PHE A 242 -24.38 -14.59 -10.05
N LEU A 243 -24.82 -15.34 -11.05
CA LEU A 243 -24.60 -15.03 -12.46
C LEU A 243 -25.94 -14.71 -13.17
N ASP A 244 -25.90 -13.68 -14.02
CA ASP A 244 -27.04 -13.30 -14.90
C ASP A 244 -27.07 -14.09 -16.21
N LEU A 245 -25.93 -14.73 -16.55
CA LEU A 245 -25.77 -15.60 -17.72
C LEU A 245 -25.35 -17.01 -17.30
N SER A 246 -25.64 -18.01 -18.13
CA SER A 246 -25.21 -19.38 -17.85
C SER A 246 -23.69 -19.51 -17.88
N ILE A 247 -23.15 -20.47 -17.10
CA ILE A 247 -21.72 -20.80 -17.09
C ILE A 247 -21.21 -21.16 -18.48
N GLU A 248 -22.06 -21.84 -19.27
CA GLU A 248 -21.76 -22.22 -20.67
C GLU A 248 -21.55 -20.98 -21.56
N GLU A 249 -22.46 -20.00 -21.48
CA GLU A 249 -22.35 -18.76 -22.26
C GLU A 249 -21.13 -17.95 -21.85
N LEU A 250 -20.87 -17.81 -20.54
CA LEU A 250 -19.72 -17.10 -20.03
C LEU A 250 -18.40 -17.79 -20.42
N THR A 251 -18.37 -19.13 -20.39
CA THR A 251 -17.21 -19.91 -20.83
C THR A 251 -16.94 -19.69 -22.32
N LYS A 252 -17.99 -19.71 -23.13
CA LYS A 252 -17.91 -19.43 -24.58
C LYS A 252 -17.37 -18.03 -24.85
N ARG A 253 -17.83 -17.01 -24.11
CA ARG A 253 -17.33 -15.63 -24.21
C ARG A 253 -15.85 -15.52 -23.82
N ALA A 254 -15.45 -16.19 -22.75
CA ALA A 254 -14.05 -16.26 -22.35
C ALA A 254 -13.16 -16.88 -23.43
N GLU A 255 -13.59 -18.00 -24.06
CA GLU A 255 -12.86 -18.63 -25.16
C GLU A 255 -12.82 -17.75 -26.44
N GLN A 256 -13.85 -16.96 -26.72
CA GLN A 256 -13.81 -15.98 -27.81
C GLN A 256 -12.76 -14.90 -27.57
N ILE A 257 -12.69 -14.33 -26.33
CA ILE A 257 -11.65 -13.37 -25.93
C ILE A 257 -10.26 -14.00 -26.02
N LYS A 258 -10.10 -15.23 -25.52
CA LYS A 258 -8.84 -15.96 -25.54
C LYS A 258 -8.32 -16.17 -26.95
N GLY A 259 -9.21 -16.49 -27.90
CA GLY A 259 -8.87 -16.78 -29.30
C GLY A 259 -8.60 -15.54 -30.15
N ASN A 260 -8.94 -14.34 -29.72
CA ASN A 260 -8.78 -13.12 -30.52
C ASN A 260 -7.51 -12.35 -30.14
N GLU A 261 -6.39 -12.70 -30.79
CA GLU A 261 -5.10 -12.06 -30.55
C GLU A 261 -5.08 -10.58 -30.98
N ASP A 262 -5.73 -10.21 -32.08
CA ASP A 262 -5.77 -8.82 -32.54
C ASP A 262 -6.47 -7.92 -31.53
N PHE A 263 -7.58 -8.39 -30.97
CA PHE A 263 -8.28 -7.68 -29.90
C PHE A 263 -7.40 -7.49 -28.66
N LYS A 264 -6.70 -8.54 -28.23
CA LYS A 264 -5.80 -8.46 -27.05
C LYS A 264 -4.62 -7.51 -27.29
N ASN A 265 -4.06 -7.50 -28.51
CA ASN A 265 -2.98 -6.58 -28.89
C ASN A 265 -3.48 -5.12 -28.90
N ASN A 266 -4.66 -4.86 -29.44
CA ASN A 266 -5.27 -3.53 -29.41
C ASN A 266 -5.50 -3.04 -27.97
N LEU A 267 -6.00 -3.90 -27.08
CA LEU A 267 -6.19 -3.55 -25.68
C LEU A 267 -4.85 -3.31 -24.96
N SER A 268 -3.81 -4.08 -25.25
CA SER A 268 -2.46 -3.85 -24.71
C SER A 268 -1.93 -2.48 -25.12
N GLN A 269 -2.11 -2.10 -26.39
CA GLN A 269 -1.73 -0.78 -26.88
C GLN A 269 -2.51 0.34 -26.20
N ILE A 270 -3.82 0.18 -26.00
CA ILE A 270 -4.65 1.15 -25.27
C ILE A 270 -4.16 1.31 -23.83
N LEU A 271 -3.81 0.21 -23.16
CA LEU A 271 -3.26 0.25 -21.79
C LEU A 271 -1.94 1.04 -21.71
N GLU A 272 -1.09 0.90 -22.72
CA GLU A 272 0.17 1.61 -22.78
C GLU A 272 -0.02 3.10 -23.06
N ASP A 273 -1.00 3.44 -23.91
CA ASP A 273 -1.30 4.83 -24.29
C ASP A 273 -2.14 5.58 -23.24
N ASP A 274 -2.80 4.84 -22.33
CA ASP A 274 -3.51 5.42 -21.16
C ASP A 274 -2.56 5.76 -20.00
N ASP A 275 -1.26 5.70 -20.23
CA ASP A 275 -0.26 5.95 -19.21
C ASP A 275 -0.24 7.42 -18.82
N LYS A 276 -0.69 7.69 -17.59
CA LYS A 276 -0.66 9.04 -17.01
C LYS A 276 0.77 9.43 -16.72
N THR A 277 1.24 10.48 -17.36
CA THR A 277 2.48 11.13 -16.97
C THR A 277 2.26 11.85 -15.63
N TRP A 278 3.02 11.48 -14.63
CA TRP A 278 3.01 12.15 -13.34
C TRP A 278 4.06 13.26 -13.34
N PRO A 279 3.81 14.41 -12.69
CA PRO A 279 4.82 15.45 -12.52
C PRO A 279 6.07 14.89 -11.89
N GLU A 280 7.24 15.34 -12.34
CA GLU A 280 8.51 14.97 -11.75
C GLU A 280 8.53 15.31 -10.25
N LYS A 281 9.07 14.40 -9.45
CA LYS A 281 9.21 14.60 -8.02
C LYS A 281 10.39 15.54 -7.74
N THR A 282 10.13 16.58 -6.97
CA THR A 282 11.14 17.63 -6.67
C THR A 282 11.94 17.34 -5.42
N ILE A 283 11.46 16.45 -4.54
CA ILE A 283 12.15 16.12 -3.29
C ILE A 283 12.51 14.64 -3.24
N VAL A 284 13.67 14.34 -2.70
CA VAL A 284 14.21 12.97 -2.68
C VAL A 284 13.29 11.99 -1.97
N GLU A 285 12.60 12.39 -0.91
CA GLU A 285 11.69 11.52 -0.15
C GLU A 285 10.53 10.98 -0.99
N GLN A 286 10.16 11.65 -2.07
CA GLN A 286 9.09 11.22 -2.97
C GLN A 286 9.60 10.38 -4.15
N LYS A 287 10.93 10.32 -4.37
CA LYS A 287 11.55 9.64 -5.50
C LYS A 287 11.74 8.13 -5.31
N ILE A 288 11.09 7.53 -4.31
CA ILE A 288 11.18 6.08 -4.04
C ILE A 288 10.82 5.21 -5.26
N TYR A 289 9.93 5.67 -6.14
CA TYR A 289 9.45 4.94 -7.31
C TYR A 289 10.07 5.39 -8.64
N ASP A 290 11.05 6.31 -8.61
CA ASP A 290 11.72 6.79 -9.82
C ASP A 290 12.74 5.78 -10.39
N GLY A 291 12.93 4.66 -9.72
CA GLY A 291 13.76 3.53 -10.15
C GLY A 291 14.09 2.59 -9.01
N PHE A 292 14.46 1.35 -9.36
CA PHE A 292 14.96 0.38 -8.38
C PHE A 292 16.43 0.67 -8.05
N SER A 293 16.82 0.37 -6.81
CA SER A 293 18.24 0.40 -6.41
C SER A 293 19.05 -0.59 -7.25
N SER A 294 20.23 -0.18 -7.69
CA SER A 294 21.22 -1.09 -8.29
C SER A 294 21.69 -2.13 -7.26
N ASP A 295 22.25 -3.24 -7.72
CA ASP A 295 22.82 -4.22 -6.79
C ASP A 295 24.04 -3.65 -6.04
N ALA A 296 24.79 -2.73 -6.67
CA ALA A 296 25.86 -1.99 -6.03
C ALA A 296 25.32 -1.11 -4.89
N ASP A 297 24.28 -0.31 -5.14
CA ASP A 297 23.68 0.54 -4.10
C ASP A 297 23.08 -0.26 -2.95
N LYS A 298 22.50 -1.43 -3.22
CA LYS A 298 22.00 -2.33 -2.14
C LYS A 298 23.13 -2.80 -1.23
N LEU A 299 24.29 -3.17 -1.80
CA LEU A 299 25.47 -3.53 -1.01
C LEU A 299 26.00 -2.33 -0.21
N TRP A 300 25.96 -1.12 -0.79
CA TRP A 300 26.33 0.09 -0.07
C TRP A 300 25.37 0.42 1.07
N MET A 301 24.05 0.22 0.89
CA MET A 301 23.06 0.36 1.96
C MET A 301 23.35 -0.59 3.13
N GLU A 302 23.59 -1.88 2.84
CA GLU A 302 23.94 -2.87 3.87
C GLU A 302 25.21 -2.47 4.62
N ARG A 303 26.25 -2.04 3.89
CA ARG A 303 27.51 -1.59 4.46
C ARG A 303 27.32 -0.33 5.29
N PHE A 304 26.58 0.65 4.79
CA PHE A 304 26.27 1.89 5.51
C PHE A 304 25.53 1.60 6.84
N GLU A 305 24.62 0.64 6.87
CA GLU A 305 23.88 0.30 8.08
C GLU A 305 24.80 -0.16 9.21
N ILE A 306 25.74 -1.04 8.94
CA ILE A 306 26.60 -1.68 9.95
C ILE A 306 27.87 -0.89 10.30
N SER A 307 28.22 0.13 9.52
CA SER A 307 29.46 0.92 9.69
C SER A 307 29.37 1.90 10.87
N THR A 308 30.53 2.26 11.41
CA THR A 308 30.67 3.37 12.36
C THR A 308 30.36 4.71 11.69
N TRP A 309 30.13 5.77 12.47
CA TRP A 309 29.78 7.08 11.93
C TRP A 309 30.91 7.70 11.08
N ASP A 310 32.17 7.51 11.49
CA ASP A 310 33.34 7.93 10.69
C ASP A 310 33.40 7.22 9.34
N GLU A 311 33.05 5.95 9.31
CA GLU A 311 33.00 5.18 8.07
C GLU A 311 31.82 5.59 7.20
N LYS A 312 30.63 5.85 7.79
CA LYS A 312 29.42 6.30 7.08
C LYS A 312 29.69 7.55 6.23
N VAL A 313 30.42 8.52 6.79
CA VAL A 313 30.79 9.74 6.06
C VAL A 313 31.61 9.41 4.78
N LYS A 314 32.54 8.46 4.88
CA LYS A 314 33.36 8.03 3.74
C LYS A 314 32.56 7.24 2.69
N LEU A 315 31.50 6.55 3.14
CA LEU A 315 30.65 5.73 2.28
C LEU A 315 29.67 6.54 1.43
N VAL A 316 29.36 7.79 1.79
CA VAL A 316 28.39 8.64 1.06
C VAL A 316 28.67 8.67 -0.44
N ASN A 317 29.91 8.92 -0.82
CA ASN A 317 30.32 9.01 -2.23
C ASN A 317 30.38 7.67 -2.96
N GLY A 318 30.16 6.56 -2.27
CA GLY A 318 30.13 5.23 -2.87
C GLY A 318 28.80 4.87 -3.50
N PHE A 319 27.70 5.56 -3.15
CA PHE A 319 26.41 5.35 -3.79
C PHE A 319 26.45 5.86 -5.25
N GLU A 320 25.94 5.04 -6.17
CA GLU A 320 25.83 5.41 -7.59
C GLU A 320 24.65 6.37 -7.81
N ASP A 321 23.54 6.13 -7.13
CA ASP A 321 22.32 6.92 -7.22
C ASP A 321 22.38 8.14 -6.29
N GLU A 322 22.20 9.33 -6.86
CA GLU A 322 22.21 10.60 -6.13
C GLU A 322 21.15 10.66 -5.01
N ARG A 323 20.02 9.97 -5.18
CA ARG A 323 18.99 9.89 -4.15
C ARG A 323 19.53 9.30 -2.85
N TYR A 324 20.36 8.27 -2.94
CA TYR A 324 20.94 7.60 -1.78
C TYR A 324 22.08 8.38 -1.15
N ARG A 325 22.86 9.13 -1.96
CA ARG A 325 23.88 10.07 -1.44
C ARG A 325 23.20 11.13 -0.59
N GLU A 326 22.19 11.80 -1.12
CA GLU A 326 21.44 12.84 -0.41
C GLU A 326 20.79 12.31 0.87
N LEU A 327 20.19 11.12 0.86
CA LEU A 327 19.62 10.50 2.05
C LEU A 327 20.69 10.12 3.08
N ALA A 328 21.87 9.63 2.66
CA ALA A 328 23.01 9.31 3.54
C ALA A 328 23.51 10.56 4.29
N GLU A 329 23.73 11.66 3.57
CA GLU A 329 24.13 12.95 4.16
C GLU A 329 23.11 13.43 5.19
N ARG A 330 21.81 13.37 4.87
CA ARG A 330 20.73 13.76 5.77
C ARG A 330 20.70 12.90 7.04
N ILE A 331 20.92 11.58 6.92
CA ILE A 331 20.97 10.67 8.07
C ILE A 331 22.13 11.07 9.00
N ILE A 332 23.30 11.36 8.44
CA ILE A 332 24.49 11.77 9.22
C ILE A 332 24.19 13.10 9.92
N CYS A 333 23.78 14.12 9.18
CA CYS A 333 23.52 15.46 9.72
C CYS A 333 22.41 15.46 10.80
N TYR A 334 21.40 14.61 10.65
CA TYR A 334 20.28 14.51 11.60
C TYR A 334 20.64 13.73 12.86
N GLN A 335 21.32 12.58 12.71
CA GLN A 335 21.57 11.67 13.84
C GLN A 335 22.87 11.95 14.55
N LYS A 336 23.89 12.42 13.83
CA LYS A 336 25.24 12.62 14.33
C LYS A 336 25.94 13.78 13.61
N PRO A 337 25.45 15.02 13.81
CA PRO A 337 25.99 16.20 13.15
C PRO A 337 27.48 16.44 13.42
N GLU A 338 28.01 15.93 14.54
CA GLU A 338 29.42 16.03 14.92
C GLU A 338 30.37 15.29 13.95
N PHE A 339 29.86 14.37 13.11
CA PHE A 339 30.64 13.67 12.10
C PHE A 339 30.51 14.28 10.71
N ALA A 340 29.51 15.14 10.49
CA ALA A 340 29.29 15.79 9.21
C ALA A 340 30.35 16.90 8.96
N ASN A 341 30.75 17.07 7.70
CA ASN A 341 31.57 18.23 7.33
C ASN A 341 30.73 19.51 7.23
N GLU A 342 31.41 20.67 7.10
CA GLU A 342 30.75 21.97 7.07
C GLU A 342 29.75 22.10 5.91
N GLU A 343 30.10 21.62 4.72
CA GLU A 343 29.25 21.67 3.52
C GLU A 343 27.96 20.85 3.72
N MET A 344 28.07 19.63 4.24
CA MET A 344 26.92 18.78 4.54
C MET A 344 25.99 19.44 5.56
N LEU A 345 26.55 20.05 6.62
CA LEU A 345 25.77 20.74 7.64
C LEU A 345 25.07 22.00 7.09
N GLU A 346 25.77 22.78 6.26
CA GLU A 346 25.20 23.96 5.63
C GLU A 346 24.03 23.59 4.71
N ASN A 347 24.24 22.60 3.82
CA ASN A 347 23.21 22.11 2.91
C ASN A 347 21.99 21.57 3.69
N PHE A 348 22.24 20.82 4.75
CA PHE A 348 21.17 20.28 5.60
C PHE A 348 20.40 21.38 6.33
N ASN A 349 21.08 22.35 6.91
CA ASN A 349 20.47 23.48 7.61
C ASN A 349 19.64 24.35 6.63
N ASN A 350 20.16 24.60 5.44
CA ASN A 350 19.43 25.33 4.39
C ASN A 350 18.16 24.58 3.95
N LEU A 351 18.24 23.25 3.80
CA LEU A 351 17.09 22.41 3.53
C LEU A 351 16.04 22.51 4.65
N VAL A 352 16.46 22.36 5.91
CA VAL A 352 15.54 22.41 7.07
C VAL A 352 14.89 23.80 7.14
N ARG A 353 15.69 24.88 7.00
CA ARG A 353 15.19 26.24 6.99
C ARG A 353 14.16 26.47 5.88
N SER A 354 14.48 26.08 4.65
CA SER A 354 13.54 26.17 3.52
C SER A 354 12.22 25.48 3.84
N ARG A 355 12.27 24.28 4.44
CA ARG A 355 11.07 23.52 4.78
C ARG A 355 10.25 24.10 5.93
N LEU A 356 10.88 24.74 6.89
CA LEU A 356 10.17 25.37 8.01
C LEU A 356 9.42 26.64 7.58
N TYR A 357 9.97 27.40 6.65
CA TYR A 357 9.46 28.74 6.31
C TYR A 357 8.83 28.86 4.92
N SER A 358 8.89 27.81 4.09
CA SER A 358 8.21 27.81 2.78
C SER A 358 7.22 26.65 2.65
N LYS A 359 6.18 26.87 1.82
CA LYS A 359 5.20 25.85 1.49
C LYS A 359 5.76 24.90 0.43
N GLY A 360 5.50 23.61 0.59
CA GLY A 360 5.96 22.62 -0.36
C GLY A 360 5.34 21.24 -0.13
N PRO A 361 5.75 20.25 -0.91
CA PRO A 361 5.20 18.89 -0.80
C PRO A 361 5.55 18.15 0.51
N TRP A 362 6.36 18.75 1.35
CA TRP A 362 6.72 18.25 2.70
C TRP A 362 5.78 18.70 3.80
N SER A 363 4.88 19.66 3.54
CA SER A 363 3.94 20.19 4.53
C SER A 363 2.50 19.85 4.16
N ASN A 364 1.69 19.54 5.15
CA ASN A 364 0.27 19.25 4.99
C ASN A 364 -0.56 20.22 5.84
N PRO A 365 -1.46 20.95 5.25
CA PRO A 365 -1.77 21.34 3.87
C PRO A 365 -0.99 22.57 3.38
N GLY A 366 0.32 22.58 3.52
CA GLY A 366 1.19 23.71 3.16
C GLY A 366 1.43 24.69 4.30
N GLU A 367 1.43 24.19 5.53
CA GLU A 367 1.65 24.95 6.76
C GLU A 367 3.14 25.22 6.97
N THR A 368 3.47 26.48 7.30
CA THR A 368 4.82 26.88 7.72
C THR A 368 4.93 26.85 9.25
N LEU A 369 6.18 26.94 9.77
CA LEU A 369 6.41 27.00 11.21
C LEU A 369 5.67 28.17 11.87
N ASP A 370 5.63 29.34 11.21
CA ASP A 370 4.92 30.52 11.73
C ASP A 370 3.42 30.28 11.81
N GLN A 371 2.84 29.62 10.80
CA GLN A 371 1.43 29.24 10.82
C GLN A 371 1.14 28.20 11.88
N ALA A 372 2.01 27.21 12.06
CA ALA A 372 1.87 26.19 13.11
C ALA A 372 1.93 26.84 14.52
N ILE A 373 2.84 27.78 14.76
CA ILE A 373 2.91 28.55 16.00
C ILE A 373 1.59 29.29 16.23
N HIS A 374 1.11 30.04 15.22
CA HIS A 374 -0.12 30.80 15.31
C HIS A 374 -1.34 29.90 15.62
N ASN A 375 -1.47 28.77 14.95
CA ASN A 375 -2.55 27.82 15.17
C ASN A 375 -2.53 27.24 16.59
N VAL A 376 -1.36 26.93 17.11
CA VAL A 376 -1.22 26.42 18.50
C VAL A 376 -1.53 27.51 19.50
N GLU A 377 -1.18 28.78 19.26
CA GLU A 377 -1.52 29.92 20.12
C GLU A 377 -3.05 30.15 20.17
N ILE A 378 -3.75 29.99 19.05
CA ILE A 378 -5.22 30.03 19.02
C ILE A 378 -5.79 28.86 19.80
N ALA A 379 -5.36 27.64 19.54
CA ALA A 379 -5.85 26.44 20.21
C ALA A 379 -5.61 26.49 21.74
N LEU A 380 -4.50 27.08 22.18
CA LEU A 380 -4.21 27.27 23.60
C LEU A 380 -5.19 28.26 24.26
N LYS A 381 -5.58 29.33 23.55
CA LYS A 381 -6.55 30.31 24.06
C LYS A 381 -7.97 29.77 24.12
N GLU A 382 -8.36 28.99 23.13
CA GLU A 382 -9.73 28.46 22.99
C GLU A 382 -9.99 27.18 23.79
N SER A 383 -8.95 26.47 24.22
CA SER A 383 -9.11 25.23 24.96
C SER A 383 -9.59 25.50 26.39
N GLU A 384 -10.62 24.77 26.82
CA GLU A 384 -11.08 24.73 28.23
C GLU A 384 -10.44 23.55 29.02
N ASP A 385 -9.78 22.62 28.32
CA ASP A 385 -9.20 21.39 28.87
C ASP A 385 -7.74 21.67 29.33
N ASP A 386 -7.47 21.53 30.60
CA ASP A 386 -6.16 21.82 31.19
C ASP A 386 -5.06 20.85 30.74
N GLU A 387 -5.38 19.57 30.43
CA GLU A 387 -4.40 18.62 29.89
C GLU A 387 -3.99 19.04 28.47
N LYS A 388 -4.94 19.48 27.66
CA LYS A 388 -4.65 19.99 26.31
C LYS A 388 -3.86 21.28 26.35
N LYS A 389 -4.19 22.19 27.26
CA LYS A 389 -3.39 23.43 27.44
C LYS A 389 -1.93 23.15 27.73
N GLU A 390 -1.67 22.16 28.59
CA GLU A 390 -0.28 21.77 28.90
C GLU A 390 0.46 21.17 27.69
N ILE A 391 -0.25 20.40 26.85
CA ILE A 391 0.28 19.89 25.59
C ILE A 391 0.60 21.04 24.63
N TYR A 392 -0.31 22.00 24.47
CA TYR A 392 -0.11 23.16 23.58
C TYR A 392 1.05 24.05 24.03
N LYS A 393 1.23 24.27 25.33
CA LYS A 393 2.41 25.01 25.85
C LYS A 393 3.72 24.32 25.47
N LYS A 394 3.84 23.02 25.71
CA LYS A 394 5.04 22.24 25.35
C LYS A 394 5.31 22.26 23.84
N LEU A 395 4.24 22.18 23.04
CA LEU A 395 4.36 22.25 21.58
C LEU A 395 4.85 23.62 21.12
N LEU A 396 4.33 24.69 21.74
CA LEU A 396 4.73 26.06 21.47
C LEU A 396 6.20 26.32 21.83
N GLU A 397 6.65 25.85 22.99
CA GLU A 397 8.06 25.90 23.39
C GLU A 397 8.96 25.17 22.41
N HIS A 398 8.54 23.99 21.97
CA HIS A 398 9.27 23.22 20.95
C HIS A 398 9.38 24.00 19.63
N TYR A 399 8.29 24.59 19.13
CA TYR A 399 8.31 25.34 17.88
C TYR A 399 9.17 26.62 18.00
N LYS A 400 9.07 27.35 19.11
CA LYS A 400 9.91 28.52 19.37
C LYS A 400 11.41 28.16 19.47
N SER A 401 11.76 27.00 20.03
CA SER A 401 13.13 26.52 20.04
C SER A 401 13.67 26.25 18.63
N LYS A 402 12.80 25.74 17.71
CA LYS A 402 13.17 25.57 16.30
C LYS A 402 13.38 26.90 15.58
N THR A 403 12.55 27.89 15.88
CA THR A 403 12.77 29.25 15.35
C THR A 403 14.15 29.78 15.74
N VAL A 404 14.54 29.67 17.02
CA VAL A 404 15.87 30.11 17.48
C VAL A 404 16.98 29.32 16.80
N GLN A 405 16.85 28.00 16.72
CA GLN A 405 17.86 27.10 16.13
C GLN A 405 18.15 27.42 14.66
N PHE A 406 17.14 27.81 13.87
CA PHE A 406 17.24 27.98 12.41
C PHE A 406 17.10 29.42 11.92
N SER A 407 16.95 30.40 12.83
CA SER A 407 16.96 31.84 12.49
C SER A 407 18.35 32.49 12.55
N GLN A 408 19.29 31.87 13.27
CA GLN A 408 20.63 32.39 13.46
C GLN A 408 21.63 31.73 12.50
N SER A 409 21.63 32.14 11.26
CA SER A 409 22.79 32.01 10.36
C SER A 409 22.62 32.88 9.12
#